data_1d38d67a4718aca3bca7ed03fdeec223
#
_entry.id   1d38d67a4718aca3bca7ed03fdeec223
#
_cell.length_a   1.000
_cell.length_b   1.000
_cell.length_c   1.000
_cell.angle_alpha   90.00
_cell.angle_beta   90.00
_cell.angle_gamma   90.00
#
_symmetry.space_group_name_H-M   'P 1'
#
loop_
_entity.id
_entity.type
_entity.pdbx_description
1 polymer ?
#
loop_
_entity_poly.entity_id
_entity_poly.type
_entity_poly.pdbx_seq_one_letter_code
_entity_poly.pdbx_strand_id
1 'polypeptide(L)'
;MKIVFKIGKWLFILAFILYIAACSYLYFKQESILFHPTKLSADYQFDFDVNFEEKVIVGQDGTKLSGVLFKSHNSKGLVFYLHGNAGDITRCEKDAYVYTDLGYDCFILDYRGFGKSEGNVVNENQ
;
A
#
# COMPACT_ATOMS: atom_id res chain seq x y z
N MET A 1 -43.64 24.72 24.52
CA MET A 1 -42.98 23.45 24.87
C MET A 1 -43.08 22.40 23.75
N LYS A 2 -44.27 22.09 23.17
CA LYS A 2 -44.44 21.06 22.11
C LYS A 2 -43.69 21.35 20.79
N ILE A 3 -43.53 22.61 20.39
CA ILE A 3 -42.82 23.01 19.16
C ILE A 3 -41.31 22.78 19.30
N VAL A 4 -40.72 23.18 20.43
CA VAL A 4 -39.28 22.97 20.71
C VAL A 4 -38.95 21.47 20.69
N PHE A 5 -39.79 20.65 21.25
CA PHE A 5 -39.60 19.19 21.25
C PHE A 5 -39.67 18.59 19.82
N LYS A 6 -40.58 19.12 18.97
CA LYS A 6 -40.66 18.70 17.55
C LYS A 6 -39.42 19.11 16.78
N ILE A 7 -38.94 20.34 16.95
CA ILE A 7 -37.69 20.83 16.31
C ILE A 7 -36.51 19.97 16.75
N GLY A 8 -36.33 19.75 18.07
CA GLY A 8 -35.25 18.92 18.59
C GLY A 8 -35.25 17.48 18.02
N LYS A 9 -36.45 16.88 17.89
CA LYS A 9 -36.59 15.55 17.26
C LYS A 9 -36.14 15.55 15.79
N TRP A 10 -36.51 16.54 15.00
CA TRP A 10 -36.12 16.62 13.60
C TRP A 10 -34.64 16.90 13.42
N LEU A 11 -34.04 17.76 14.28
CA LEU A 11 -32.58 17.99 14.31
C LEU A 11 -31.83 16.71 14.66
N PHE A 12 -32.31 15.92 15.63
CA PHE A 12 -31.71 14.64 15.96
C PHE A 12 -31.78 13.63 14.82
N ILE A 13 -32.94 13.53 14.16
CA ILE A 13 -33.09 12.65 13.00
C ILE A 13 -32.13 13.06 11.86
N LEU A 14 -32.04 14.36 11.58
CA LEU A 14 -31.14 14.88 10.56
C LEU A 14 -29.69 14.56 10.90
N ALA A 15 -29.27 14.81 12.14
CA ALA A 15 -27.91 14.50 12.61
C ALA A 15 -27.61 13.00 12.49
N PHE A 16 -28.57 12.15 12.84
CA PHE A 16 -28.43 10.70 12.71
C PHE A 16 -28.29 10.25 11.25
N ILE A 17 -29.08 10.82 10.34
CA ILE A 17 -28.96 10.54 8.90
C ILE A 17 -27.60 10.96 8.37
N LEU A 18 -27.12 12.16 8.73
CA LEU A 18 -25.81 12.65 8.33
C LEU A 18 -24.67 11.78 8.89
N TYR A 19 -24.80 11.31 10.12
CA TYR A 19 -23.85 10.37 10.72
C TYR A 19 -23.77 9.06 9.94
N ILE A 20 -24.92 8.44 9.63
CA ILE A 20 -24.95 7.20 8.83
C ILE A 20 -24.40 7.43 7.43
N ALA A 21 -24.72 8.54 6.79
CA ALA A 21 -24.18 8.89 5.48
C ALA A 21 -22.64 9.05 5.51
N ALA A 22 -22.12 9.72 6.53
CA ALA A 22 -20.66 9.87 6.73
C ALA A 22 -19.96 8.52 6.98
N CYS A 23 -20.53 7.68 7.84
CA CYS A 23 -19.99 6.33 8.09
C CYS A 23 -19.99 5.48 6.82
N SER A 24 -21.09 5.52 6.06
CA SER A 24 -21.19 4.80 4.79
C SER A 24 -20.15 5.31 3.77
N TYR A 25 -20.02 6.63 3.64
CA TYR A 25 -19.03 7.22 2.76
C TYR A 25 -17.61 6.78 3.13
N LEU A 26 -17.25 6.84 4.40
CA LEU A 26 -15.93 6.39 4.88
C LEU A 26 -15.73 4.90 4.63
N TYR A 27 -16.74 4.07 4.89
CA TYR A 27 -16.67 2.64 4.65
C TYR A 27 -16.37 2.30 3.18
N PHE A 28 -17.08 2.94 2.24
CA PHE A 28 -16.87 2.70 0.81
C PHE A 28 -15.63 3.38 0.21
N LYS A 29 -15.08 4.39 0.90
CA LYS A 29 -13.92 5.16 0.42
C LYS A 29 -12.64 4.90 1.19
N GLN A 30 -12.68 4.10 2.26
CA GLN A 30 -11.53 3.86 3.14
C GLN A 30 -10.25 3.44 2.39
N GLU A 31 -10.38 2.60 1.39
CA GLU A 31 -9.25 2.12 0.61
C GLU A 31 -8.59 3.25 -0.18
N SER A 32 -9.37 4.03 -0.92
CA SER A 32 -8.86 5.18 -1.68
C SER A 32 -8.33 6.31 -0.80
N ILE A 33 -8.74 6.34 0.48
CA ILE A 33 -8.25 7.29 1.47
C ILE A 33 -6.93 6.80 2.08
N LEU A 34 -6.80 5.49 2.31
CA LEU A 34 -5.66 4.90 3.00
C LEU A 34 -4.51 4.57 2.05
N PHE A 35 -4.80 4.09 0.84
CA PHE A 35 -3.79 3.60 -0.08
C PHE A 35 -3.65 4.52 -1.28
N HIS A 36 -2.41 4.89 -1.57
CA HIS A 36 -2.05 5.78 -2.68
C HIS A 36 -0.94 5.12 -3.52
N PRO A 37 -1.23 4.00 -4.19
CA PRO A 37 -0.23 3.29 -4.99
C PRO A 37 0.20 4.12 -6.20
N THR A 38 1.49 4.08 -6.52
CA THR A 38 1.99 4.47 -7.83
C THR A 38 2.07 3.22 -8.69
N LYS A 39 1.39 3.20 -9.84
CA LYS A 39 1.51 2.11 -10.81
C LYS A 39 2.68 2.39 -11.74
N LEU A 40 3.48 1.37 -11.97
CA LEU A 40 4.54 1.34 -12.98
C LEU A 40 4.13 0.45 -14.14
N SER A 41 4.60 0.75 -15.34
CA SER A 41 4.43 -0.13 -16.48
C SER A 41 5.24 -1.42 -16.30
N ALA A 42 4.80 -2.52 -16.91
CA ALA A 42 5.48 -3.82 -16.78
C ALA A 42 6.91 -3.80 -17.34
N ASP A 43 7.17 -2.93 -18.31
CA ASP A 43 8.47 -2.71 -18.96
C ASP A 43 9.31 -1.63 -18.27
N TYR A 44 8.85 -1.07 -17.16
CA TYR A 44 9.63 -0.07 -16.40
C TYR A 44 10.97 -0.67 -15.98
N GLN A 45 12.05 0.06 -16.24
CA GLN A 45 13.40 -0.33 -15.83
C GLN A 45 13.76 0.43 -14.57
N PHE A 46 14.06 -0.32 -13.52
CA PHE A 46 14.60 0.29 -12.30
C PHE A 46 16.03 0.76 -12.56
N ASP A 47 16.37 1.90 -11.98
CA ASP A 47 17.70 2.51 -12.06
C ASP A 47 18.10 2.92 -10.64
N PHE A 48 18.74 1.99 -9.92
CA PHE A 48 19.22 2.18 -8.57
C PHE A 48 20.75 2.14 -8.55
N ASP A 49 21.35 2.95 -7.70
CA ASP A 49 22.82 3.01 -7.56
C ASP A 49 23.41 1.77 -6.87
N VAL A 50 22.58 0.98 -6.18
CA VAL A 50 22.99 -0.27 -5.51
C VAL A 50 22.83 -1.45 -6.44
N ASN A 51 23.67 -2.47 -6.28
CA ASN A 51 23.47 -3.75 -6.98
C ASN A 51 22.14 -4.38 -6.56
N PHE A 52 21.29 -4.65 -7.54
CA PHE A 52 19.94 -5.19 -7.31
C PHE A 52 19.56 -6.26 -8.32
N GLU A 53 18.55 -7.03 -7.98
CA GLU A 53 17.90 -8.00 -8.86
C GLU A 53 16.38 -7.85 -8.75
N GLU A 54 15.70 -7.76 -9.88
CA GLU A 54 14.24 -7.86 -9.91
C GLU A 54 13.79 -9.29 -9.66
N LYS A 55 12.75 -9.46 -8.87
CA LYS A 55 12.15 -10.74 -8.55
C LYS A 55 10.64 -10.69 -8.78
N VAL A 56 10.09 -11.77 -9.25
CA VAL A 56 8.64 -11.97 -9.37
C VAL A 56 8.24 -13.10 -8.45
N ILE A 57 7.30 -12.81 -7.54
CA ILE A 57 6.69 -13.81 -6.66
C ILE A 57 5.28 -14.07 -7.18
N VAL A 58 4.97 -15.33 -7.41
CA VAL A 58 3.63 -15.73 -7.84
C VAL A 58 2.83 -16.15 -6.61
N GLY A 59 1.74 -15.44 -6.34
CA GLY A 59 0.80 -15.78 -5.28
C GLY A 59 0.06 -17.10 -5.55
N GLN A 60 -0.63 -17.62 -4.55
CA GLN A 60 -1.40 -18.86 -4.68
C GLN A 60 -2.53 -18.78 -5.72
N ASP A 61 -3.06 -17.58 -5.95
CA ASP A 61 -4.09 -17.27 -6.95
C ASP A 61 -3.51 -16.94 -8.34
N GLY A 62 -2.21 -17.11 -8.55
CA GLY A 62 -1.51 -16.81 -9.79
C GLY A 62 -1.12 -15.35 -9.98
N THR A 63 -1.51 -14.43 -9.07
CA THR A 63 -1.14 -13.01 -9.15
C THR A 63 0.37 -12.84 -9.03
N LYS A 64 0.98 -12.09 -9.95
CA LYS A 64 2.41 -11.81 -9.95
C LYS A 64 2.69 -10.54 -9.15
N LEU A 65 3.55 -10.67 -8.14
CA LEU A 65 4.03 -9.56 -7.34
C LEU A 65 5.47 -9.24 -7.72
N SER A 66 5.75 -7.99 -7.94
CA SER A 66 7.08 -7.48 -8.23
C SER A 66 7.82 -7.17 -6.95
N GLY A 67 9.10 -7.52 -6.89
CA GLY A 67 9.97 -7.16 -5.80
C GLY A 67 11.39 -6.89 -6.29
N VAL A 68 12.18 -6.22 -5.48
CA VAL A 68 13.58 -5.94 -5.74
C VAL A 68 14.43 -6.43 -4.59
N LEU A 69 15.44 -7.22 -4.92
CA LEU A 69 16.46 -7.68 -3.99
C LEU A 69 17.70 -6.81 -4.15
N PHE A 70 17.93 -5.93 -3.20
CA PHE A 70 19.16 -5.14 -3.08
C PHE A 70 20.23 -5.97 -2.39
N LYS A 71 21.43 -6.00 -2.96
CA LYS A 71 22.51 -6.91 -2.53
C LYS A 71 23.60 -6.17 -1.80
N SER A 72 23.97 -6.68 -0.64
CA SER A 72 25.21 -6.32 0.05
C SER A 72 26.40 -7.12 -0.49
N HIS A 73 27.59 -6.57 -0.41
CA HIS A 73 28.83 -7.24 -0.88
C HIS A 73 29.11 -8.58 -0.17
N ASN A 74 28.88 -8.63 1.13
CA ASN A 74 29.08 -9.81 1.97
C ASN A 74 27.88 -9.97 2.88
N SER A 75 26.80 -10.51 2.33
CA SER A 75 25.54 -10.60 3.02
C SER A 75 25.61 -11.48 4.28
N LYS A 76 25.19 -10.91 5.41
CA LYS A 76 25.02 -11.59 6.71
C LYS A 76 23.64 -12.23 6.85
N GLY A 77 22.71 -11.90 5.94
CA GLY A 77 21.33 -12.36 5.98
C GLY A 77 20.44 -11.46 5.15
N LEU A 78 19.14 -11.72 5.19
CA LEU A 78 18.10 -11.03 4.40
C LEU A 78 17.17 -10.25 5.31
N VAL A 79 16.97 -8.97 4.99
CA VAL A 79 15.89 -8.14 5.52
C VAL A 79 14.76 -8.15 4.52
N PHE A 80 13.57 -8.53 4.95
CA PHE A 80 12.33 -8.39 4.19
C PHE A 80 11.65 -7.08 4.59
N TYR A 81 11.71 -6.09 3.71
CA TYR A 81 11.20 -4.75 3.97
C TYR A 81 9.83 -4.56 3.32
N LEU A 82 8.86 -4.17 4.11
CA LEU A 82 7.51 -3.84 3.66
C LEU A 82 7.34 -2.32 3.69
N HIS A 83 7.20 -1.71 2.52
CA HIS A 83 7.04 -0.26 2.41
C HIS A 83 5.65 0.20 2.88
N GLY A 84 5.46 1.52 2.98
CA GLY A 84 4.21 2.12 3.43
C GLY A 84 3.05 2.00 2.41
N ASN A 85 1.94 2.63 2.73
CA ASN A 85 0.68 2.59 1.96
C ASN A 85 0.64 3.55 0.76
N ALA A 86 1.75 4.18 0.40
CA ALA A 86 1.83 5.10 -0.73
C ALA A 86 3.12 4.88 -1.55
N GLY A 87 3.04 5.15 -2.86
CA GLY A 87 4.18 5.07 -3.76
C GLY A 87 4.38 3.67 -4.34
N ASP A 88 5.63 3.26 -4.45
CA ASP A 88 6.15 2.00 -4.97
C ASP A 88 7.61 1.82 -4.54
N ILE A 89 8.27 0.72 -4.95
CA ILE A 89 9.66 0.40 -4.60
C ILE A 89 10.65 1.51 -4.98
N THR A 90 10.40 2.31 -6.01
CA THR A 90 11.35 3.36 -6.45
C THR A 90 11.66 4.38 -5.36
N ARG A 91 10.78 4.53 -4.38
CA ARG A 91 10.97 5.45 -3.25
C ARG A 91 11.74 4.85 -2.07
N CYS A 92 11.99 3.54 -2.12
CA CYS A 92 12.55 2.78 -1.01
C CYS A 92 14.08 2.56 -1.12
N GLU A 93 14.72 3.14 -2.14
CA GLU A 93 16.16 2.98 -2.37
C GLU A 93 16.99 3.37 -1.14
N LYS A 94 16.68 4.50 -0.51
CA LYS A 94 17.39 4.97 0.69
C LYS A 94 17.23 4.02 1.87
N ASP A 95 16.06 3.41 2.01
CA ASP A 95 15.83 2.42 3.06
C ASP A 95 16.65 1.15 2.78
N ALA A 96 16.71 0.72 1.51
CA ALA A 96 17.53 -0.42 1.10
C ALA A 96 19.03 -0.16 1.38
N TYR A 97 19.53 1.06 1.12
CA TYR A 97 20.90 1.45 1.42
C TYR A 97 21.27 1.24 2.88
N VAL A 98 20.40 1.62 3.80
CA VAL A 98 20.67 1.45 5.25
C VAL A 98 20.96 -0.01 5.57
N TYR A 99 20.23 -0.95 5.00
CA TYR A 99 20.43 -2.37 5.28
C TYR A 99 21.63 -2.95 4.53
N THR A 100 21.84 -2.56 3.27
CA THR A 100 22.99 -3.05 2.51
C THR A 100 24.32 -2.55 3.06
N ASP A 101 24.39 -1.32 3.57
CA ASP A 101 25.56 -0.77 4.27
C ASP A 101 25.87 -1.49 5.58
N LEU A 102 24.82 -1.96 6.28
CA LEU A 102 24.95 -2.79 7.47
C LEU A 102 25.39 -4.24 7.16
N GLY A 103 25.48 -4.61 5.88
CA GLY A 103 25.86 -5.92 5.42
C GLY A 103 24.73 -6.93 5.34
N TYR A 104 23.49 -6.49 5.10
CA TYR A 104 22.34 -7.36 4.86
C TYR A 104 21.80 -7.14 3.44
N ASP A 105 21.41 -8.21 2.78
CA ASP A 105 20.55 -8.06 1.62
C ASP A 105 19.19 -7.50 2.05
N CYS A 106 18.56 -6.69 1.20
CA CYS A 106 17.25 -6.13 1.48
C CYS A 106 16.29 -6.49 0.34
N PHE A 107 15.24 -7.24 0.64
CA PHE A 107 14.19 -7.55 -0.31
C PHE A 107 12.97 -6.67 -0.03
N ILE A 108 12.56 -5.90 -1.02
CA ILE A 108 11.40 -5.01 -0.97
C ILE A 108 10.37 -5.53 -1.95
N LEU A 109 9.13 -5.66 -1.50
CA LEU A 109 8.01 -6.17 -2.28
C LEU A 109 6.97 -5.07 -2.51
N ASP A 110 6.58 -4.85 -3.76
CA ASP A 110 5.36 -4.11 -4.09
C ASP A 110 4.11 -4.94 -3.81
N TYR A 111 3.20 -4.41 -3.02
CA TYR A 111 1.91 -5.05 -2.78
C TYR A 111 1.07 -5.12 -4.05
N ARG A 112 0.00 -5.90 -4.03
CA ARG A 112 -1.01 -5.89 -5.10
C ARG A 112 -1.45 -4.47 -5.41
N GLY A 113 -1.46 -4.13 -6.69
CA GLY A 113 -1.83 -2.79 -7.11
C GLY A 113 -0.75 -1.71 -6.99
N PHE A 114 0.42 -2.03 -6.44
CA PHE A 114 1.57 -1.13 -6.36
C PHE A 114 2.62 -1.47 -7.42
N GLY A 115 3.37 -0.46 -7.88
CA GLY A 115 4.47 -0.61 -8.80
C GLY A 115 4.14 -1.49 -10.00
N LYS A 116 4.99 -2.47 -10.26
CA LYS A 116 4.81 -3.47 -11.34
C LYS A 116 3.95 -4.67 -10.91
N SER A 117 3.53 -4.76 -9.64
CA SER A 117 2.69 -5.84 -9.14
C SER A 117 1.30 -5.84 -9.78
N GLU A 118 0.80 -7.04 -10.09
CA GLU A 118 -0.56 -7.23 -10.60
C GLU A 118 -1.62 -7.07 -9.50
N GLY A 119 -2.88 -7.12 -9.90
CA GLY A 119 -4.04 -7.05 -9.01
C GLY A 119 -4.38 -5.63 -8.57
N ASN A 120 -5.30 -5.55 -7.63
CA ASN A 120 -5.76 -4.31 -6.99
C ASN A 120 -5.36 -4.33 -5.51
N VAL A 121 -5.34 -3.15 -4.90
CA VAL A 121 -4.96 -2.97 -3.48
C VAL A 121 -5.83 -3.82 -2.56
N VAL A 122 -7.09 -4.01 -2.91
CA VAL A 122 -8.02 -4.90 -2.20
C VAL A 122 -8.63 -5.87 -3.19
N ASN A 123 -8.46 -7.16 -2.92
CA ASN A 123 -9.26 -8.19 -3.55
C ASN A 123 -10.49 -8.43 -2.67
N GLU A 124 -11.67 -8.11 -3.19
CA GLU A 124 -12.95 -8.36 -2.50
C GLU A 124 -13.21 -9.86 -2.17
N ASN A 125 -12.28 -10.75 -2.55
CA ASN A 125 -12.41 -12.20 -2.43
C ASN A 125 -11.38 -12.83 -1.46
N GLN A 126 -10.92 -12.08 -0.45
CA GLN A 126 -10.11 -12.65 0.64
C GLN A 126 -10.80 -12.54 1.97
#